data_c1ca6391e237a294878f5a7eeba13dbd
#
_entry.id   c1ca6391e237a294878f5a7eeba13dbd
#
_cell.length_a   1.000
_cell.length_b   1.000
_cell.length_c   1.000
_cell.angle_alpha   90.00
_cell.angle_beta   90.00
_cell.angle_gamma   90.00
#
_symmetry.space_group_name_H-M   'P 1'
#
loop_
_entity.id
_entity.type
_entity.pdbx_description
1 polymer ?
#
loop_
_entity_poly.entity_id
_entity_poly.type
_entity_poly.pdbx_seq_one_letter_code
_entity_poly.pdbx_strand_id
1 'polypeptide(L)'
;TIAQKRVIVNPEINYSSEHTTYILGGFTVDDVPPYDNELLRSISELTVGQKIEIPGVEITEVINRYWNQGFFSNVKLLADSIVDNKIYLHVALTPQPRISSISYSGVKKSEREDLEARLGIVKGRQITPNMVNRAKISIKRYFDEKGFKNAEVEIIQRDDVMSDNQMIVDINIDKKEKIKINQIFINGNEHLSDKTIRKAMKKTR
;
A
#
# COMPACT_ATOMS: atom_id res chain seq x y z
N THR A 1 7.55 16.71 -54.02
CA THR A 1 8.51 16.30 -52.96
C THR A 1 7.69 15.65 -51.86
N ILE A 2 7.75 14.31 -51.75
CA ILE A 2 7.13 13.57 -50.67
C ILE A 2 7.97 13.83 -49.44
N ALA A 3 7.46 14.60 -48.47
CA ALA A 3 8.13 14.78 -47.20
C ALA A 3 8.25 13.42 -46.49
N GLN A 4 9.47 12.96 -46.26
CA GLN A 4 9.72 11.76 -45.50
C GLN A 4 9.23 11.97 -44.04
N LYS A 5 8.24 11.20 -43.61
CA LYS A 5 7.81 11.19 -42.20
C LYS A 5 9.00 10.79 -41.31
N ARG A 6 9.34 11.65 -40.39
CA ARG A 6 10.35 11.32 -39.36
C ARG A 6 9.66 10.46 -38.28
N VAL A 7 10.10 9.21 -38.17
CA VAL A 7 9.60 8.26 -37.14
C VAL A 7 10.77 7.95 -36.20
N ILE A 8 10.56 8.15 -34.92
CA ILE A 8 11.49 7.78 -33.82
C ILE A 8 10.77 6.75 -32.98
N VAL A 9 11.35 5.56 -32.83
CA VAL A 9 10.81 4.46 -32.02
C VAL A 9 11.59 4.42 -30.70
N ASN A 10 10.91 4.21 -29.59
CA ASN A 10 11.45 4.21 -28.23
C ASN A 10 12.36 5.43 -27.97
N PRO A 11 11.84 6.66 -28.12
CA PRO A 11 12.64 7.86 -27.93
C PRO A 11 13.16 7.96 -26.49
N GLU A 12 14.45 8.21 -26.32
CA GLU A 12 14.99 8.59 -25.03
C GLU A 12 14.56 10.01 -24.68
N ILE A 13 13.86 10.17 -23.56
CA ILE A 13 13.43 11.46 -23.05
C ILE A 13 14.44 11.93 -22.00
N ASN A 14 15.15 13.01 -22.34
CA ASN A 14 16.06 13.64 -21.40
C ASN A 14 15.32 14.71 -20.59
N TYR A 15 15.10 14.45 -19.31
CA TYR A 15 14.42 15.38 -18.39
C TYR A 15 15.23 16.65 -18.08
N SER A 16 16.50 16.70 -18.46
CA SER A 16 17.36 17.90 -18.37
C SER A 16 17.35 18.76 -19.61
N SER A 17 16.67 18.35 -20.68
CA SER A 17 16.52 19.09 -21.91
C SER A 17 15.41 20.14 -21.85
N GLU A 18 15.40 21.03 -22.84
CA GLU A 18 14.32 21.99 -23.03
C GLU A 18 12.99 21.25 -23.24
N HIS A 19 11.91 21.83 -22.68
CA HIS A 19 10.55 21.32 -22.85
C HIS A 19 10.16 21.31 -24.33
N THR A 20 9.69 20.19 -24.81
CA THR A 20 9.18 20.03 -26.16
C THR A 20 7.68 19.76 -26.14
N THR A 21 6.92 20.53 -26.90
CA THR A 21 5.48 20.36 -27.01
C THR A 21 5.16 19.40 -28.16
N TYR A 22 4.48 18.32 -27.86
CA TYR A 22 3.96 17.35 -28.82
C TYR A 22 2.43 17.38 -28.85
N ILE A 23 1.85 16.77 -29.91
CA ILE A 23 0.45 16.45 -29.98
C ILE A 23 0.31 14.96 -29.62
N LEU A 24 -0.57 14.62 -28.69
CA LEU A 24 -0.86 13.22 -28.38
C LEU A 24 -1.51 12.53 -29.57
N GLY A 25 -0.76 11.66 -30.24
CA GLY A 25 -1.24 10.89 -31.40
C GLY A 25 -2.09 9.69 -31.00
N GLY A 26 -1.84 9.15 -29.82
CA GLY A 26 -2.52 8.02 -29.22
C GLY A 26 -1.85 7.55 -27.95
N PHE A 27 -2.55 6.74 -27.16
CA PHE A 27 -1.94 6.08 -26.00
C PHE A 27 -2.57 4.72 -25.77
N THR A 28 -1.77 3.84 -25.16
CA THR A 28 -2.17 2.50 -24.70
C THR A 28 -1.94 2.38 -23.22
N VAL A 29 -2.63 1.43 -22.59
CA VAL A 29 -2.48 1.11 -21.17
C VAL A 29 -2.35 -0.40 -21.06
N ASP A 30 -1.51 -0.89 -20.15
CA ASP A 30 -1.40 -2.32 -19.87
C ASP A 30 -2.77 -2.91 -19.51
N ASP A 31 -2.99 -4.14 -19.96
CA ASP A 31 -4.11 -4.95 -19.50
C ASP A 31 -3.78 -5.55 -18.13
N VAL A 32 -4.52 -5.15 -17.11
CA VAL A 32 -4.28 -5.54 -15.71
C VAL A 32 -5.55 -6.15 -15.10
N PRO A 33 -5.82 -7.42 -15.32
CA PRO A 33 -6.96 -8.09 -14.68
C PRO A 33 -6.91 -7.99 -13.14
N PRO A 34 -8.05 -7.80 -12.45
CA PRO A 34 -9.42 -7.81 -12.94
C PRO A 34 -9.96 -6.44 -13.38
N TYR A 35 -9.13 -5.43 -13.58
CA TYR A 35 -9.57 -4.09 -13.95
C TYR A 35 -9.95 -4.03 -15.43
N ASP A 36 -11.04 -3.32 -15.71
CA ASP A 36 -11.47 -3.05 -17.07
C ASP A 36 -10.52 -2.09 -17.79
N ASN A 37 -10.15 -2.37 -19.02
CA ASN A 37 -9.19 -1.57 -19.78
C ASN A 37 -9.71 -0.15 -20.07
N GLU A 38 -11.01 0.02 -20.30
CA GLU A 38 -11.59 1.36 -20.50
C GLU A 38 -11.54 2.18 -19.21
N LEU A 39 -11.79 1.54 -18.06
CA LEU A 39 -11.60 2.18 -16.76
C LEU A 39 -10.14 2.62 -16.59
N LEU A 40 -9.19 1.71 -16.86
CA LEU A 40 -7.76 2.04 -16.76
C LEU A 40 -7.38 3.21 -17.68
N ARG A 41 -7.87 3.23 -18.89
CA ARG A 41 -7.65 4.35 -19.83
C ARG A 41 -8.23 5.66 -19.30
N SER A 42 -9.43 5.63 -18.72
CA SER A 42 -10.11 6.84 -18.21
C SER A 42 -9.36 7.51 -17.05
N ILE A 43 -8.64 6.75 -16.24
CA ILE A 43 -7.83 7.27 -15.12
C ILE A 43 -6.75 8.26 -15.61
N SER A 44 -6.21 8.05 -16.80
CA SER A 44 -5.18 8.94 -17.35
C SER A 44 -5.70 10.35 -17.64
N GLU A 45 -6.99 10.49 -17.95
CA GLU A 45 -7.61 11.72 -18.47
C GLU A 45 -6.93 12.25 -19.74
N LEU A 46 -6.15 11.41 -20.42
CA LEU A 46 -5.50 11.77 -21.66
C LEU A 46 -6.51 11.78 -22.83
N THR A 47 -6.44 12.81 -23.63
CA THR A 47 -7.28 12.96 -24.82
C THR A 47 -6.41 13.02 -26.07
N VAL A 48 -6.67 12.15 -27.04
CA VAL A 48 -5.96 12.17 -28.33
C VAL A 48 -6.17 13.53 -29.02
N GLY A 49 -5.10 14.12 -29.50
CA GLY A 49 -5.09 15.45 -30.10
C GLY A 49 -4.73 16.59 -29.14
N GLN A 50 -4.69 16.33 -27.81
CA GLN A 50 -4.21 17.37 -26.87
C GLN A 50 -2.73 17.65 -27.03
N LYS A 51 -2.32 18.86 -26.65
CA LYS A 51 -0.90 19.22 -26.55
C LYS A 51 -0.36 18.69 -25.23
N ILE A 52 0.85 18.09 -25.29
CA ILE A 52 1.58 17.59 -24.13
C ILE A 52 2.97 18.15 -24.17
N GLU A 53 3.41 18.70 -23.06
CA GLU A 53 4.77 19.18 -22.86
C GLU A 53 5.62 18.09 -22.21
N ILE A 54 6.78 17.77 -22.80
CA ILE A 54 7.67 16.72 -22.32
C ILE A 54 9.10 17.23 -22.27
N PRO A 55 9.74 17.18 -21.09
CA PRO A 55 9.17 16.88 -19.79
C PRO A 55 8.17 17.96 -19.35
N GLY A 56 7.11 17.58 -18.63
CA GLY A 56 6.05 18.52 -18.23
C GLY A 56 5.22 18.01 -17.05
N VAL A 57 4.41 18.91 -16.51
CA VAL A 57 3.54 18.66 -15.35
C VAL A 57 2.48 17.61 -15.68
N GLU A 58 1.94 17.62 -16.91
CA GLU A 58 0.91 16.69 -17.37
C GLU A 58 1.34 15.22 -17.22
N ILE A 59 2.61 14.94 -17.48
CA ILE A 59 3.18 13.59 -17.32
C ILE A 59 3.15 13.15 -15.85
N THR A 60 3.55 14.05 -14.97
CA THR A 60 3.55 13.79 -13.52
C THR A 60 2.10 13.60 -13.00
N GLU A 61 1.18 14.40 -13.50
CA GLU A 61 -0.25 14.29 -13.11
C GLU A 61 -0.85 12.95 -13.54
N VAL A 62 -0.56 12.49 -14.76
CA VAL A 62 -1.01 11.16 -15.23
C VAL A 62 -0.51 10.06 -14.30
N ILE A 63 0.78 10.06 -13.97
CA ILE A 63 1.36 9.07 -13.04
C ILE A 63 0.69 9.15 -11.68
N ASN A 64 0.49 10.35 -11.14
CA ASN A 64 -0.14 10.57 -9.85
C ASN A 64 -1.61 10.10 -9.81
N ARG A 65 -2.38 10.26 -10.90
CA ARG A 65 -3.75 9.75 -10.98
C ARG A 65 -3.81 8.24 -10.78
N TYR A 66 -2.94 7.48 -11.45
CA TYR A 66 -2.84 6.02 -11.25
C TYR A 66 -2.35 5.66 -9.84
N TRP A 67 -1.34 6.36 -9.34
CA TRP A 67 -0.79 6.14 -7.99
C TRP A 67 -1.86 6.34 -6.91
N ASN A 68 -2.67 7.39 -7.05
CA ASN A 68 -3.72 7.72 -6.09
C ASN A 68 -4.85 6.69 -6.02
N GLN A 69 -4.98 5.82 -7.04
CA GLN A 69 -5.93 4.70 -6.97
C GLN A 69 -5.51 3.65 -5.92
N GLY A 70 -4.22 3.57 -5.59
CA GLY A 70 -3.69 2.59 -4.62
C GLY A 70 -3.70 1.14 -5.10
N PHE A 71 -4.00 0.90 -6.37
CA PHE A 71 -4.08 -0.45 -6.97
C PHE A 71 -2.75 -0.94 -7.56
N PHE A 72 -1.80 -0.03 -7.77
CA PHE A 72 -0.56 -0.31 -8.48
C PHE A 72 0.64 -0.13 -7.57
N SER A 73 1.62 -1.01 -7.70
CA SER A 73 2.92 -0.95 -7.03
C SER A 73 3.96 -0.21 -7.86
N ASN A 74 3.72 -0.10 -9.18
CA ASN A 74 4.54 0.68 -10.08
C ASN A 74 3.69 1.26 -11.22
N VAL A 75 4.02 2.49 -11.62
CA VAL A 75 3.39 3.20 -12.74
C VAL A 75 4.49 3.86 -13.54
N LYS A 76 4.56 3.56 -14.83
CA LYS A 76 5.51 4.19 -15.76
C LYS A 76 4.74 4.72 -16.95
N LEU A 77 5.12 5.91 -17.41
CA LEU A 77 4.65 6.45 -18.68
C LEU A 77 5.82 6.41 -19.67
N LEU A 78 5.66 5.63 -20.71
CA LEU A 78 6.67 5.38 -21.72
C LEU A 78 6.29 6.10 -23.02
N ALA A 79 7.26 6.55 -23.76
CA ALA A 79 7.06 7.04 -25.12
C ALA A 79 7.37 5.91 -26.10
N ASP A 80 6.36 5.41 -26.79
CA ASP A 80 6.54 4.33 -27.77
C ASP A 80 7.15 4.85 -29.07
N SER A 81 6.64 5.98 -29.53
CA SER A 81 7.16 6.57 -30.77
C SER A 81 6.80 8.05 -30.90
N ILE A 82 7.58 8.73 -31.72
CA ILE A 82 7.30 10.09 -32.18
C ILE A 82 7.25 10.06 -33.70
N VAL A 83 6.14 10.52 -34.25
CA VAL A 83 5.92 10.63 -35.70
C VAL A 83 5.69 12.11 -36.04
N ASP A 84 6.65 12.75 -36.66
CA ASP A 84 6.70 14.20 -36.88
C ASP A 84 6.59 14.94 -35.50
N ASN A 85 5.45 15.58 -35.23
CA ASN A 85 5.16 16.24 -33.94
C ASN A 85 4.13 15.52 -33.09
N LYS A 86 3.79 14.28 -33.42
CA LYS A 86 2.85 13.46 -32.66
C LYS A 86 3.59 12.43 -31.82
N ILE A 87 3.28 12.38 -30.53
CA ILE A 87 3.81 11.39 -29.60
C ILE A 87 2.76 10.32 -29.31
N TYR A 88 3.21 9.09 -29.23
CA TYR A 88 2.41 7.92 -28.81
C TYR A 88 2.96 7.42 -27.47
N LEU A 89 2.07 7.29 -26.50
CA LEU A 89 2.43 6.96 -25.13
C LEU A 89 1.91 5.58 -24.75
N HIS A 90 2.61 4.96 -23.82
CA HIS A 90 2.20 3.72 -23.18
C HIS A 90 2.24 3.84 -21.67
N VAL A 91 1.15 3.53 -20.99
CA VAL A 91 1.07 3.46 -19.53
C VAL A 91 1.33 2.04 -19.09
N ALA A 92 2.50 1.81 -18.50
CA ALA A 92 2.87 0.51 -17.95
C ALA A 92 2.50 0.47 -16.46
N LEU A 93 1.68 -0.51 -16.08
CA LEU A 93 1.09 -0.66 -14.76
C LEU A 93 1.48 -1.99 -14.13
N THR A 94 2.06 -1.97 -12.93
CA THR A 94 2.25 -3.17 -12.13
C THR A 94 1.25 -3.16 -10.99
N PRO A 95 0.35 -4.15 -10.89
CA PRO A 95 -0.64 -4.19 -9.81
C PRO A 95 0.04 -4.45 -8.45
N GLN A 96 -0.63 -4.04 -7.37
CA GLN A 96 -0.22 -4.43 -6.02
C GLN A 96 -0.26 -5.96 -5.90
N PRO A 97 0.74 -6.57 -5.26
CA PRO A 97 0.80 -8.01 -5.12
C PRO A 97 -0.36 -8.54 -4.26
N ARG A 98 -0.74 -9.79 -4.49
CA ARG A 98 -1.75 -10.50 -3.70
C ARG A 98 -1.09 -11.40 -2.66
N ILE A 99 -1.77 -11.59 -1.56
CA ILE A 99 -1.32 -12.45 -0.48
C ILE A 99 -1.51 -13.92 -0.87
N SER A 100 -0.44 -14.68 -0.98
CA SER A 100 -0.47 -16.13 -1.23
C SER A 100 -0.64 -16.93 0.07
N SER A 101 0.04 -16.52 1.13
CA SER A 101 -0.07 -17.14 2.44
C SER A 101 0.24 -16.15 3.57
N ILE A 102 -0.25 -16.47 4.77
CA ILE A 102 -0.04 -15.66 5.98
C ILE A 102 0.42 -16.61 7.08
N SER A 103 1.49 -16.24 7.77
CA SER A 103 1.95 -16.91 8.97
C SER A 103 1.91 -15.98 10.19
N TYR A 104 1.71 -16.56 11.35
CA TYR A 104 1.74 -15.86 12.64
C TYR A 104 2.71 -16.57 13.57
N SER A 105 3.61 -15.82 14.20
CA SER A 105 4.51 -16.31 15.23
C SER A 105 4.35 -15.52 16.53
N GLY A 106 4.71 -16.15 17.67
CA GLY A 106 4.66 -15.51 18.99
C GLY A 106 3.27 -15.38 19.61
N VAL A 107 2.24 -15.99 19.01
CA VAL A 107 0.84 -15.94 19.49
C VAL A 107 0.24 -17.31 19.70
N LYS A 108 -0.76 -17.39 20.59
CA LYS A 108 -1.56 -18.59 20.80
C LYS A 108 -2.62 -18.73 19.69
N LYS A 109 -3.15 -19.92 19.48
CA LYS A 109 -4.19 -20.19 18.47
C LYS A 109 -5.39 -19.25 18.59
N SER A 110 -5.93 -19.06 19.80
CA SER A 110 -7.07 -18.16 20.02
C SER A 110 -6.75 -16.68 19.72
N GLU A 111 -5.51 -16.24 20.02
CA GLU A 111 -5.06 -14.88 19.69
C GLU A 111 -4.93 -14.70 18.19
N ARG A 112 -4.42 -15.73 17.49
CA ARG A 112 -4.33 -15.72 16.02
C ARG A 112 -5.74 -15.60 15.41
N GLU A 113 -6.70 -16.40 15.85
CA GLU A 113 -8.09 -16.36 15.37
C GLU A 113 -8.72 -14.97 15.58
N ASP A 114 -8.49 -14.36 16.75
CA ASP A 114 -8.93 -12.99 17.04
C ASP A 114 -8.29 -11.95 16.09
N LEU A 115 -6.99 -12.09 15.81
CA LEU A 115 -6.27 -11.19 14.92
C LEU A 115 -6.70 -11.36 13.46
N GLU A 116 -6.86 -12.58 12.97
CA GLU A 116 -7.36 -12.86 11.62
C GLU A 116 -8.72 -12.18 11.37
N ALA A 117 -9.64 -12.25 12.36
CA ALA A 117 -10.93 -11.57 12.26
C ALA A 117 -10.84 -10.03 12.25
N ARG A 118 -9.84 -9.46 12.94
CA ARG A 118 -9.68 -8.00 13.09
C ARG A 118 -8.89 -7.34 11.95
N LEU A 119 -7.87 -8.01 11.42
CA LEU A 119 -6.91 -7.37 10.53
C LEU A 119 -7.40 -7.25 9.09
N GLY A 120 -8.31 -8.12 8.67
CA GLY A 120 -8.77 -8.18 7.28
C GLY A 120 -7.66 -8.48 6.26
N ILE A 121 -6.51 -8.98 6.74
CA ILE A 121 -5.43 -9.52 5.91
C ILE A 121 -5.79 -10.96 5.63
N VAL A 122 -6.15 -11.26 4.40
CA VAL A 122 -6.59 -12.60 3.99
C VAL A 122 -5.92 -13.00 2.68
N LYS A 123 -5.75 -14.31 2.50
CA LYS A 123 -5.22 -14.87 1.25
C LYS A 123 -6.02 -14.38 0.03
N GLY A 124 -5.32 -14.09 -1.06
CA GLY A 124 -5.90 -13.62 -2.33
C GLY A 124 -6.19 -12.11 -2.39
N ARG A 125 -6.19 -11.42 -1.24
CA ARG A 125 -6.35 -9.97 -1.20
C ARG A 125 -5.06 -9.26 -1.60
N GLN A 126 -5.17 -8.10 -2.24
CA GLN A 126 -4.01 -7.24 -2.48
C GLN A 126 -3.46 -6.71 -1.15
N ILE A 127 -2.13 -6.66 -1.05
CA ILE A 127 -1.45 -6.08 0.11
C ILE A 127 -0.94 -4.68 -0.27
N THR A 128 -1.24 -3.71 0.59
CA THR A 128 -0.79 -2.33 0.42
C THR A 128 -0.01 -1.87 1.65
N PRO A 129 0.92 -0.91 1.52
CA PRO A 129 1.65 -0.35 2.66
C PRO A 129 0.74 0.15 3.78
N ASN A 130 -0.40 0.75 3.41
CA ASN A 130 -1.39 1.24 4.37
C ASN A 130 -2.01 0.08 5.18
N MET A 131 -2.36 -1.04 4.53
CA MET A 131 -2.87 -2.23 5.23
C MET A 131 -1.86 -2.76 6.25
N VAL A 132 -0.59 -2.83 5.87
CA VAL A 132 0.50 -3.28 6.76
C VAL A 132 0.63 -2.37 7.98
N ASN A 133 0.63 -1.05 7.78
CA ASN A 133 0.72 -0.09 8.87
C ASN A 133 -0.49 -0.17 9.82
N ARG A 134 -1.69 -0.26 9.28
CA ARG A 134 -2.93 -0.43 10.06
C ARG A 134 -2.92 -1.73 10.84
N ALA A 135 -2.43 -2.81 10.25
CA ALA A 135 -2.29 -4.10 10.93
C ALA A 135 -1.34 -4.02 12.12
N LYS A 136 -0.16 -3.41 11.96
CA LYS A 136 0.79 -3.20 13.05
C LYS A 136 0.15 -2.44 14.23
N ILE A 137 -0.57 -1.37 13.94
CA ILE A 137 -1.26 -0.57 14.95
C ILE A 137 -2.34 -1.39 15.65
N SER A 138 -3.15 -2.14 14.89
CA SER A 138 -4.22 -2.97 15.45
C SER A 138 -3.70 -4.09 16.33
N ILE A 139 -2.61 -4.76 15.93
CA ILE A 139 -1.98 -5.82 16.71
C ILE A 139 -1.41 -5.26 18.01
N LYS A 140 -0.70 -4.14 17.96
CA LYS A 140 -0.16 -3.48 19.16
C LYS A 140 -1.27 -3.12 20.14
N ARG A 141 -2.36 -2.52 19.66
CA ARG A 141 -3.53 -2.17 20.48
C ARG A 141 -4.15 -3.42 21.13
N TYR A 142 -4.31 -4.50 20.36
CA TYR A 142 -4.87 -5.76 20.88
C TYR A 142 -4.06 -6.32 22.05
N PHE A 143 -2.74 -6.28 21.97
CA PHE A 143 -1.88 -6.77 23.05
C PHE A 143 -1.73 -5.75 24.20
N ASP A 144 -1.80 -4.46 23.92
CA ASP A 144 -1.86 -3.41 24.95
C ASP A 144 -3.10 -3.57 25.85
N GLU A 145 -4.27 -3.81 25.26
CA GLU A 145 -5.52 -4.10 25.97
C GLU A 145 -5.42 -5.36 26.86
N LYS A 146 -4.58 -6.32 26.46
CA LYS A 146 -4.29 -7.53 27.25
C LYS A 146 -3.19 -7.37 28.29
N GLY A 147 -2.61 -6.17 28.40
CA GLY A 147 -1.55 -5.81 29.37
C GLY A 147 -0.13 -6.00 28.87
N PHE A 148 0.08 -6.30 27.58
CA PHE A 148 1.40 -6.40 26.96
C PHE A 148 1.79 -5.07 26.31
N LYS A 149 2.07 -4.07 27.11
CA LYS A 149 2.30 -2.69 26.66
C LYS A 149 3.55 -2.49 25.79
N ASN A 150 4.53 -3.38 25.94
CA ASN A 150 5.80 -3.34 25.22
C ASN A 150 5.83 -4.34 24.04
N ALA A 151 4.69 -4.81 23.58
CA ALA A 151 4.63 -5.74 22.45
C ALA A 151 5.25 -5.13 21.19
N GLU A 152 6.14 -5.89 20.57
CA GLU A 152 6.75 -5.56 19.28
C GLU A 152 6.10 -6.37 18.17
N VAL A 153 5.87 -5.72 17.04
CA VAL A 153 5.20 -6.32 15.88
C VAL A 153 6.04 -6.05 14.64
N GLU A 154 6.46 -7.11 14.00
CA GLU A 154 7.13 -7.07 12.72
C GLU A 154 6.26 -7.78 11.67
N ILE A 155 6.04 -7.14 10.54
CA ILE A 155 5.35 -7.74 9.40
C ILE A 155 6.33 -7.75 8.24
N ILE A 156 6.74 -8.94 7.85
CA ILE A 156 7.68 -9.19 6.76
C ILE A 156 6.89 -9.61 5.54
N GLN A 157 7.17 -8.97 4.43
CA GLN A 157 6.62 -9.31 3.12
C GLN A 157 7.75 -9.85 2.27
N ARG A 158 7.56 -11.00 1.67
CA ARG A 158 8.51 -11.62 0.76
C ARG A 158 7.80 -12.19 -0.45
N ASP A 159 8.45 -12.13 -1.60
CA ASP A 159 7.89 -12.65 -2.84
C ASP A 159 7.63 -14.16 -2.72
N ASP A 160 6.50 -14.60 -3.24
CA ASP A 160 6.21 -16.01 -3.41
C ASP A 160 6.82 -16.48 -4.72
N VAL A 161 7.95 -17.15 -4.64
CA VAL A 161 8.70 -17.65 -5.81
C VAL A 161 7.92 -18.66 -6.66
N MET A 162 6.81 -19.18 -6.14
CA MET A 162 5.96 -20.17 -6.84
C MET A 162 4.80 -19.50 -7.60
N SER A 163 4.59 -18.20 -7.43
CA SER A 163 3.44 -17.50 -8.00
C SER A 163 3.78 -16.06 -8.33
N ASP A 164 3.58 -15.67 -9.59
CA ASP A 164 3.83 -14.30 -10.04
C ASP A 164 2.95 -13.29 -9.32
N ASN A 165 3.56 -12.17 -8.96
CA ASN A 165 2.90 -11.05 -8.29
C ASN A 165 2.12 -11.44 -7.03
N GLN A 166 2.64 -12.42 -6.28
CA GLN A 166 2.11 -12.83 -4.98
C GLN A 166 3.15 -12.70 -3.88
N MET A 167 2.67 -12.45 -2.67
CA MET A 167 3.52 -12.27 -1.49
C MET A 167 3.09 -13.18 -0.34
N ILE A 168 4.09 -13.69 0.34
CA ILE A 168 3.95 -14.34 1.65
C ILE A 168 4.08 -13.26 2.72
N VAL A 169 3.16 -13.26 3.68
CA VAL A 169 3.14 -12.29 4.78
C VAL A 169 3.41 -13.02 6.09
N ASP A 170 4.53 -12.73 6.71
CA ASP A 170 4.92 -13.29 8.01
C ASP A 170 4.71 -12.22 9.09
N ILE A 171 3.80 -12.47 10.03
CA ILE A 171 3.47 -11.58 11.15
C ILE A 171 4.14 -12.14 12.41
N ASN A 172 5.22 -11.48 12.83
CA ASN A 172 6.00 -11.85 13.99
C ASN A 172 5.66 -10.93 15.16
N ILE A 173 5.26 -11.51 16.28
CA ILE A 173 4.82 -10.78 17.45
C ILE A 173 5.66 -11.24 18.65
N ASP A 174 6.40 -10.30 19.24
CA ASP A 174 7.05 -10.47 20.53
C ASP A 174 6.26 -9.71 21.59
N LYS A 175 5.51 -10.43 22.40
CA LYS A 175 4.62 -9.83 23.40
C LYS A 175 5.37 -9.17 24.56
N LYS A 176 6.66 -9.50 24.75
CA LYS A 176 7.42 -9.11 25.94
C LYS A 176 6.71 -9.51 27.25
N GLU A 177 7.09 -8.89 28.33
CA GLU A 177 6.48 -9.15 29.64
C GLU A 177 5.14 -8.46 29.82
N LYS A 178 4.22 -9.13 30.45
CA LYS A 178 2.94 -8.55 30.82
C LYS A 178 3.12 -7.60 32.00
N ILE A 179 2.70 -6.35 31.83
CA ILE A 179 2.70 -5.37 32.93
C ILE A 179 1.59 -5.75 33.91
N LYS A 180 1.97 -5.92 35.17
CA LYS A 180 1.05 -6.20 36.27
C LYS A 180 1.17 -5.09 37.30
N ILE A 181 0.05 -4.69 37.91
CA ILE A 181 0.06 -3.81 39.05
C ILE A 181 0.57 -4.62 40.24
N ASN A 182 1.75 -4.25 40.76
CA ASN A 182 2.35 -4.94 41.87
C ASN A 182 1.73 -4.48 43.21
N GLN A 183 1.49 -3.16 43.36
CA GLN A 183 0.98 -2.57 44.58
C GLN A 183 0.11 -1.35 44.29
N ILE A 184 -0.94 -1.18 45.07
CA ILE A 184 -1.81 -0.01 45.03
C ILE A 184 -1.73 0.67 46.40
N PHE A 185 -1.29 1.91 46.42
CA PHE A 185 -1.33 2.77 47.57
C PHE A 185 -2.58 3.62 47.55
N ILE A 186 -3.31 3.66 48.66
CA ILE A 186 -4.55 4.43 48.81
C ILE A 186 -4.26 5.47 49.90
N ASN A 187 -4.37 6.77 49.55
CA ASN A 187 -4.15 7.87 50.48
C ASN A 187 -5.41 8.75 50.52
N GLY A 188 -5.66 9.37 51.70
CA GLY A 188 -6.78 10.29 51.88
C GLY A 188 -8.15 9.62 52.11
N ASN A 189 -8.17 8.35 52.41
CA ASN A 189 -9.42 7.60 52.69
C ASN A 189 -9.79 7.70 54.19
N GLU A 190 -10.49 8.75 54.57
CA GLU A 190 -10.89 8.98 55.98
C GLU A 190 -12.05 8.08 56.43
N HIS A 191 -12.97 7.68 55.50
CA HIS A 191 -14.22 6.97 55.86
C HIS A 191 -14.30 5.52 55.34
N LEU A 192 -13.39 5.07 54.50
CA LEU A 192 -13.40 3.71 53.94
C LEU A 192 -12.01 3.06 54.11
N SER A 193 -12.00 1.80 54.53
CA SER A 193 -10.74 1.07 54.60
C SER A 193 -10.12 0.78 53.22
N ASP A 194 -8.80 0.73 53.11
CA ASP A 194 -8.07 0.32 51.91
C ASP A 194 -8.61 -0.98 51.32
N LYS A 195 -8.97 -1.94 52.19
CA LYS A 195 -9.52 -3.22 51.78
C LYS A 195 -10.86 -3.07 51.06
N THR A 196 -11.72 -2.16 51.53
CA THR A 196 -13.03 -1.88 50.92
C THR A 196 -12.85 -1.23 49.56
N ILE A 197 -11.97 -0.26 49.45
CA ILE A 197 -11.67 0.43 48.20
C ILE A 197 -11.05 -0.53 47.19
N ARG A 198 -10.05 -1.34 47.56
CA ARG A 198 -9.44 -2.37 46.70
C ARG A 198 -10.45 -3.39 46.22
N LYS A 199 -11.45 -3.76 47.05
CA LYS A 199 -12.52 -4.70 46.66
C LYS A 199 -13.44 -4.11 45.58
N ALA A 200 -13.67 -2.79 45.62
CA ALA A 200 -14.45 -2.08 44.61
C ALA A 200 -13.74 -1.95 43.28
N MET A 201 -12.40 -1.93 43.28
CA MET A 201 -11.54 -1.79 42.07
C MET A 201 -11.39 -3.13 41.31
N LYS A 202 -12.48 -3.70 40.79
CA LYS A 202 -12.52 -5.06 40.18
C LYS A 202 -11.57 -5.26 39.01
N LYS A 203 -11.20 -4.20 38.27
CA LYS A 203 -10.35 -4.26 37.08
C LYS A 203 -8.84 -4.16 37.37
N THR A 204 -8.45 -3.95 38.63
CA THR A 204 -7.06 -3.73 39.04
C THR A 204 -6.48 -4.88 39.88
N ARG A 205 -7.07 -6.06 39.78
CA ARG A 205 -6.59 -7.29 40.43
C ARG A 205 -5.69 -8.09 39.53
#